data_b86ee5058d67269be7b0b5991ec3f12a
#
_entry.id   b86ee5058d67269be7b0b5991ec3f12a
#
_cell.length_a   1.000
_cell.length_b   1.000
_cell.length_c   1.000
_cell.angle_alpha   90.00
_cell.angle_beta   90.00
_cell.angle_gamma   90.00
#
_symmetry.space_group_name_H-M   'P 1'
#
loop_
_entity.id
_entity.type
_entity.pdbx_description
1 polymer ?
#
loop_
_entity_poly.entity_id
_entity_poly.type
_entity_poly.pdbx_seq_one_letter_code
_entity_poly.pdbx_strand_id
1 'polypeptide(L)'
;TPIFVENSVDKRTTKEIFGECLHKYLIKDAIADENVLGFLVEYYHGNADVNNTEESRMREIAKFILNNFKKSTFDGEFDALFAVQSVPMLIRYYKIFKELKPDINIGAIFTYAANTSQEDELTGMNRGFVSERVPEADDMEDIIKDYNEMYGTAFSTENFRAYYDDINRRMKKKDPSMKFLDLCLVVGMFLTGFDSKKLNTLYVDKNMEYHGLLQAFSRTNRVLNEKKRFGKIICFR
;
A
#
# COMPACT_ATOMS: atom_id res chain seq x y z
N THR A 1 8.85 2.32 -18.35
CA THR A 1 9.63 1.13 -17.92
C THR A 1 9.92 0.26 -19.12
N PRO A 2 11.15 -0.26 -19.29
CA PRO A 2 11.45 -1.12 -20.43
C PRO A 2 10.58 -2.38 -20.43
N ILE A 3 10.06 -2.72 -21.61
CA ILE A 3 9.32 -3.95 -21.84
C ILE A 3 10.33 -4.99 -22.35
N PHE A 4 10.42 -6.12 -21.68
CA PHE A 4 11.20 -7.28 -22.10
C PHE A 4 10.29 -8.30 -22.78
N VAL A 5 10.87 -9.17 -23.62
CA VAL A 5 10.12 -10.18 -24.40
C VAL A 5 9.20 -11.02 -23.51
N GLU A 6 9.65 -11.37 -22.31
CA GLU A 6 8.92 -12.19 -21.33
C GLU A 6 7.67 -11.51 -20.78
N ASN A 7 7.64 -10.17 -20.79
CA ASN A 7 6.56 -9.35 -20.22
C ASN A 7 5.71 -8.64 -21.30
N SER A 8 5.90 -8.99 -22.57
CA SER A 8 5.23 -8.37 -23.68
C SER A 8 4.13 -9.30 -24.24
N VAL A 9 2.91 -8.79 -24.38
CA VAL A 9 1.77 -9.53 -24.93
C VAL A 9 2.02 -9.92 -26.40
N ASP A 10 2.67 -9.05 -27.15
CA ASP A 10 3.00 -9.21 -28.58
C ASP A 10 4.45 -9.59 -28.84
N LYS A 11 5.20 -9.97 -27.78
CA LYS A 11 6.62 -10.36 -27.80
C LYS A 11 7.57 -9.26 -28.33
N ARG A 12 7.10 -8.02 -28.45
CA ARG A 12 7.97 -6.90 -28.82
C ARG A 12 8.55 -6.21 -27.59
N THR A 13 9.82 -5.86 -27.70
CA THR A 13 10.54 -5.10 -26.67
C THR A 13 10.36 -3.61 -26.84
N THR A 14 10.66 -2.82 -25.79
CA THR A 14 10.69 -1.35 -25.89
C THR A 14 11.61 -0.88 -27.03
N LYS A 15 12.73 -1.56 -27.26
CA LYS A 15 13.66 -1.24 -28.35
C LYS A 15 13.03 -1.47 -29.73
N GLU A 16 12.27 -2.53 -29.92
CA GLU A 16 11.59 -2.82 -31.19
C GLU A 16 10.42 -1.87 -31.48
N ILE A 17 9.80 -1.32 -30.43
CA ILE A 17 8.69 -0.39 -30.58
C ILE A 17 9.18 1.06 -30.79
N PHE A 18 10.21 1.47 -30.02
CA PHE A 18 10.63 2.87 -29.93
C PHE A 18 12.06 3.13 -30.46
N GLY A 19 12.80 2.09 -30.89
CA GLY A 19 14.19 2.22 -31.36
C GLY A 19 15.21 2.21 -30.21
N GLU A 20 16.39 2.75 -30.49
CA GLU A 20 17.49 2.77 -29.51
C GLU A 20 17.20 3.71 -28.34
N CYS A 21 17.66 3.30 -27.16
CA CYS A 21 17.51 4.10 -25.95
C CYS A 21 18.48 5.30 -25.99
N LEU A 22 17.96 6.49 -26.13
CA LEU A 22 18.75 7.72 -26.20
C LEU A 22 19.32 8.14 -24.86
N HIS A 23 18.59 7.93 -23.77
CA HIS A 23 18.99 8.27 -22.41
C HIS A 23 18.34 7.36 -21.38
N LYS A 24 19.06 7.04 -20.30
CA LYS A 24 18.57 6.28 -19.16
C LYS A 24 18.77 7.08 -17.88
N TYR A 25 17.68 7.34 -17.17
CA TYR A 25 17.70 7.89 -15.82
C TYR A 25 17.05 6.89 -14.88
N LEU A 26 17.83 6.20 -14.11
CA LEU A 26 17.39 5.11 -13.25
C LEU A 26 17.18 5.61 -11.82
N ILE A 27 16.52 4.81 -10.98
CA ILE A 27 16.30 5.15 -9.59
C ILE A 27 17.61 5.38 -8.81
N LYS A 28 18.67 4.65 -9.16
CA LYS A 28 20.01 4.85 -8.57
C LYS A 28 20.57 6.25 -8.89
N ASP A 29 20.32 6.73 -10.10
CA ASP A 29 20.76 8.06 -10.53
C ASP A 29 19.95 9.14 -9.80
N ALA A 30 18.63 8.93 -9.68
CA ALA A 30 17.74 9.82 -8.94
C ALA A 30 18.06 9.88 -7.43
N ILE A 31 18.55 8.79 -6.83
CA ILE A 31 19.04 8.77 -5.44
C ILE A 31 20.38 9.50 -5.33
N ALA A 32 21.30 9.30 -6.28
CA ALA A 32 22.59 9.98 -6.31
C ALA A 32 22.44 11.49 -6.48
N ASP A 33 21.46 11.93 -7.26
CA ASP A 33 21.12 13.35 -7.48
C ASP A 33 20.24 13.94 -6.36
N GLU A 34 19.94 13.16 -5.29
CA GLU A 34 19.08 13.56 -4.17
C GLU A 34 17.64 13.95 -4.56
N ASN A 35 17.20 13.59 -5.77
CA ASN A 35 15.83 13.83 -6.24
C ASN A 35 14.80 12.92 -5.52
N VAL A 36 15.25 11.77 -5.04
CA VAL A 36 14.48 10.84 -4.19
C VAL A 36 15.39 10.25 -3.12
N LEU A 37 14.78 9.76 -2.03
CA LEU A 37 15.49 9.10 -0.95
C LEU A 37 15.85 7.65 -1.32
N GLY A 38 16.88 7.11 -0.69
CA GLY A 38 17.17 5.68 -0.69
C GLY A 38 16.12 4.88 0.09
N PHE A 39 16.30 3.56 0.13
CA PHE A 39 15.43 2.64 0.87
C PHE A 39 16.17 1.97 2.02
N LEU A 40 15.49 1.83 3.16
CA LEU A 40 15.86 0.92 4.24
C LEU A 40 14.88 -0.28 4.19
N VAL A 41 15.40 -1.45 3.85
CA VAL A 41 14.58 -2.68 3.76
C VAL A 41 14.91 -3.59 4.94
N GLU A 42 13.90 -3.89 5.74
CA GLU A 42 13.98 -4.79 6.89
C GLU A 42 13.12 -6.03 6.62
N TYR A 43 13.58 -7.20 7.04
CA TYR A 43 12.84 -8.45 6.97
C TYR A 43 12.48 -8.89 8.38
N TYR A 44 11.20 -9.16 8.60
CA TYR A 44 10.70 -9.72 9.84
C TYR A 44 10.38 -11.20 9.62
N HIS A 45 11.10 -12.04 10.35
CA HIS A 45 10.83 -13.47 10.45
C HIS A 45 10.17 -13.68 11.80
N GLY A 46 8.88 -14.04 11.83
CA GLY A 46 8.12 -14.29 13.06
C GLY A 46 8.82 -15.31 13.98
N ASN A 47 8.39 -15.40 15.23
CA ASN A 47 8.90 -16.41 16.15
C ASN A 47 8.51 -17.81 15.68
N ALA A 48 9.49 -18.69 15.50
CA ALA A 48 9.30 -20.06 15.03
C ALA A 48 8.50 -20.96 16.02
N ASP A 49 8.29 -20.50 17.25
CA ASP A 49 7.71 -21.29 18.36
C ASP A 49 6.20 -21.08 18.56
N VAL A 50 5.56 -20.21 17.78
CA VAL A 50 4.12 -19.97 17.92
C VAL A 50 3.35 -20.95 17.04
N ASN A 51 2.27 -21.52 17.56
CA ASN A 51 1.32 -22.37 16.84
C ASN A 51 1.09 -21.87 15.41
N ASN A 52 1.59 -22.63 14.44
CA ASN A 52 1.86 -22.22 13.06
C ASN A 52 0.57 -22.14 12.22
N THR A 53 -0.48 -21.47 12.72
CA THR A 53 -1.65 -21.16 11.93
C THR A 53 -1.47 -19.81 11.22
N GLU A 54 -2.05 -19.68 10.06
CA GLU A 54 -2.03 -18.41 9.30
C GLU A 54 -2.58 -17.23 10.14
N GLU A 55 -3.61 -17.48 10.93
CA GLU A 55 -4.20 -16.46 11.81
C GLU A 55 -3.26 -16.02 12.93
N SER A 56 -2.54 -16.97 13.56
CA SER A 56 -1.52 -16.63 14.56
C SER A 56 -0.43 -15.75 13.97
N ARG A 57 0.06 -16.10 12.77
CA ARG A 57 1.03 -15.30 12.03
C ARG A 57 0.51 -13.89 11.73
N MET A 58 -0.72 -13.78 11.23
CA MET A 58 -1.34 -12.49 10.96
C MET A 58 -1.46 -11.63 12.22
N ARG A 59 -1.83 -12.22 13.34
CA ARG A 59 -1.95 -11.54 14.64
C ARG A 59 -0.60 -11.07 15.17
N GLU A 60 0.46 -11.85 14.99
CA GLU A 60 1.84 -11.44 15.32
C GLU A 60 2.29 -10.26 14.46
N ILE A 61 2.06 -10.31 13.15
CA ILE A 61 2.37 -9.21 12.24
C ILE A 61 1.63 -7.94 12.63
N ALA A 62 0.34 -8.03 12.93
CA ALA A 62 -0.45 -6.88 13.38
C ALA A 62 0.11 -6.27 14.67
N LYS A 63 0.44 -7.11 15.67
CA LYS A 63 1.10 -6.66 16.92
C LYS A 63 2.46 -6.03 16.65
N PHE A 64 3.27 -6.63 15.78
CA PHE A 64 4.56 -6.06 15.39
C PHE A 64 4.40 -4.67 14.78
N ILE A 65 3.46 -4.51 13.84
CA ILE A 65 3.16 -3.21 13.22
C ILE A 65 2.80 -2.19 14.30
N LEU A 66 1.85 -2.49 15.19
CA LEU A 66 1.40 -1.57 16.22
C LEU A 66 2.51 -1.19 17.20
N ASN A 67 3.30 -2.15 17.67
CA ASN A 67 4.39 -1.91 18.61
C ASN A 67 5.54 -1.08 18.02
N ASN A 68 5.75 -1.15 16.70
CA ASN A 68 6.81 -0.44 16.02
C ASN A 68 6.32 0.78 15.24
N PHE A 69 5.00 1.06 15.23
CA PHE A 69 4.41 2.11 14.41
C PHE A 69 5.02 3.49 14.70
N LYS A 70 5.00 3.90 15.97
CA LYS A 70 5.54 5.20 16.39
C LYS A 70 7.01 5.36 15.99
N LYS A 71 7.83 4.33 16.21
CA LYS A 71 9.24 4.34 15.82
C LYS A 71 9.42 4.44 14.30
N SER A 72 8.58 3.74 13.53
CA SER A 72 8.66 3.71 12.07
C SER A 72 8.13 4.99 11.41
N THR A 73 7.23 5.71 12.06
CA THR A 73 6.55 6.90 11.53
C THR A 73 6.93 8.20 12.24
N PHE A 74 7.97 8.18 13.07
CA PHE A 74 8.41 9.34 13.87
C PHE A 74 7.25 9.93 14.68
N ASP A 75 6.71 9.13 15.59
CA ASP A 75 5.58 9.47 16.47
C ASP A 75 4.33 9.94 15.70
N GLY A 76 4.06 9.36 14.51
CA GLY A 76 2.90 9.69 13.68
C GLY A 76 3.06 10.96 12.83
N GLU A 77 4.27 11.55 12.76
CA GLU A 77 4.55 12.65 11.82
C GLU A 77 4.38 12.18 10.36
N PHE A 78 4.70 10.93 10.11
CA PHE A 78 4.51 10.25 8.82
C PHE A 78 3.40 9.22 8.92
N ASP A 79 3.00 8.70 7.78
CA ASP A 79 2.03 7.63 7.65
C ASP A 79 2.64 6.36 7.06
N ALA A 80 1.85 5.30 7.06
CA ALA A 80 2.25 4.01 6.54
C ALA A 80 1.16 3.38 5.65
N LEU A 81 1.61 2.56 4.69
CA LEU A 81 0.78 1.60 3.97
C LEU A 81 1.07 0.19 4.46
N PHE A 82 0.07 -0.66 4.48
CA PHE A 82 0.22 -2.09 4.66
C PHE A 82 -0.33 -2.83 3.45
N ALA A 83 0.58 -3.31 2.60
CA ALA A 83 0.27 -4.05 1.40
C ALA A 83 0.10 -5.53 1.72
N VAL A 84 -1.05 -6.08 1.41
CA VAL A 84 -1.40 -7.49 1.61
C VAL A 84 -1.73 -8.19 0.31
N GLN A 85 -1.65 -9.53 0.30
CA GLN A 85 -1.72 -10.35 -0.89
C GLN A 85 -3.10 -10.32 -1.56
N SER A 86 -4.18 -10.36 -0.78
CA SER A 86 -5.55 -10.49 -1.30
C SER A 86 -6.56 -9.74 -0.44
N VAL A 87 -7.75 -9.51 -0.98
CA VAL A 87 -8.82 -8.83 -0.26
C VAL A 87 -9.34 -9.64 0.93
N PRO A 88 -9.55 -10.97 0.85
CA PRO A 88 -9.87 -11.75 2.04
C PRO A 88 -8.83 -11.62 3.15
N MET A 89 -7.53 -11.58 2.80
CA MET A 89 -6.46 -11.37 3.76
C MET A 89 -6.51 -9.96 4.38
N LEU A 90 -6.81 -8.92 3.57
CA LEU A 90 -6.98 -7.56 4.05
C LEU A 90 -8.10 -7.48 5.09
N ILE A 91 -9.26 -8.07 4.81
CA ILE A 91 -10.43 -8.07 5.71
C ILE A 91 -10.08 -8.76 7.03
N ARG A 92 -9.39 -9.91 6.99
CA ARG A 92 -8.92 -10.61 8.19
C ARG A 92 -7.97 -9.74 9.01
N TYR A 93 -6.97 -9.09 8.38
CA TYR A 93 -6.08 -8.15 9.06
C TYR A 93 -6.84 -6.97 9.67
N TYR A 94 -7.78 -6.41 8.93
CA TYR A 94 -8.59 -5.30 9.44
C TYR A 94 -9.37 -5.69 10.71
N LYS A 95 -10.00 -6.87 10.71
CA LYS A 95 -10.70 -7.42 11.89
C LYS A 95 -9.73 -7.62 13.07
N ILE A 96 -8.53 -8.17 12.82
CA ILE A 96 -7.48 -8.33 13.84
C ILE A 96 -7.06 -6.98 14.43
N PHE A 97 -6.81 -5.97 13.59
CA PHE A 97 -6.48 -4.63 14.07
C PHE A 97 -7.60 -4.03 14.91
N LYS A 98 -8.85 -4.18 14.50
CA LYS A 98 -10.02 -3.72 15.26
C LYS A 98 -10.11 -4.36 16.65
N GLU A 99 -9.86 -5.67 16.75
CA GLU A 99 -9.80 -6.40 18.03
C GLU A 99 -8.68 -5.90 18.94
N LEU A 100 -7.54 -5.56 18.39
CA LEU A 100 -6.37 -5.07 19.14
C LEU A 100 -6.56 -3.63 19.66
N LYS A 101 -7.59 -2.91 19.25
CA LYS A 101 -7.93 -1.55 19.66
C LYS A 101 -6.73 -0.59 19.65
N PRO A 102 -6.13 -0.33 18.49
CA PRO A 102 -4.92 0.47 18.37
C PRO A 102 -5.14 1.95 18.73
N ASP A 103 -4.08 2.60 19.21
CA ASP A 103 -4.03 4.05 19.43
C ASP A 103 -3.57 4.79 18.15
N ILE A 104 -4.01 4.32 16.98
CA ILE A 104 -3.77 4.93 15.67
C ILE A 104 -5.01 4.78 14.79
N ASN A 105 -5.19 5.70 13.85
CA ASN A 105 -6.30 5.65 12.91
C ASN A 105 -5.98 4.72 11.75
N ILE A 106 -6.72 3.64 11.63
CA ILE A 106 -6.54 2.62 10.59
C ILE A 106 -7.71 2.64 9.62
N GLY A 107 -7.41 2.66 8.33
CA GLY A 107 -8.38 2.48 7.26
C GLY A 107 -7.94 1.39 6.29
N ALA A 108 -8.81 1.03 5.37
CA ALA A 108 -8.50 0.06 4.34
C ALA A 108 -9.14 0.44 3.01
N ILE A 109 -8.46 0.10 1.92
CA ILE A 109 -8.96 0.37 0.59
C ILE A 109 -8.57 -0.74 -0.38
N PHE A 110 -9.53 -1.20 -1.16
CA PHE A 110 -9.33 -2.21 -2.18
C PHE A 110 -10.38 -2.09 -3.29
N THR A 111 -10.11 -2.65 -4.44
CA THR A 111 -11.06 -2.72 -5.55
C THR A 111 -12.00 -3.91 -5.33
N TYR A 112 -13.29 -3.72 -5.54
CA TYR A 112 -14.29 -4.78 -5.53
C TYR A 112 -15.10 -4.78 -6.85
N ALA A 113 -15.81 -5.86 -7.18
CA ALA A 113 -16.36 -6.12 -8.52
C ALA A 113 -17.23 -4.99 -9.12
N ALA A 114 -17.92 -4.20 -8.30
CA ALA A 114 -18.70 -3.07 -8.77
C ALA A 114 -17.87 -1.88 -9.27
N ASN A 115 -16.56 -1.81 -8.89
CA ASN A 115 -15.66 -0.72 -9.27
C ASN A 115 -14.68 -1.09 -10.39
N THR A 116 -14.69 -2.34 -10.88
CA THR A 116 -13.72 -2.86 -11.85
C THR A 116 -13.95 -2.38 -13.29
N SER A 117 -15.03 -1.69 -13.58
CA SER A 117 -15.43 -1.42 -14.98
C SER A 117 -14.71 -0.24 -15.65
N GLN A 118 -13.89 0.54 -14.99
CA GLN A 118 -13.24 1.72 -15.61
C GLN A 118 -11.72 1.88 -15.37
N GLU A 119 -11.12 1.25 -14.39
CA GLU A 119 -9.70 1.47 -14.08
C GLU A 119 -8.76 0.33 -14.47
N ASP A 120 -9.26 -0.89 -14.68
CA ASP A 120 -8.44 -2.06 -15.02
C ASP A 120 -7.90 -2.05 -16.46
N GLU A 121 -8.49 -1.27 -17.36
CA GLU A 121 -7.96 -1.09 -18.72
C GLU A 121 -6.72 -0.19 -18.78
N LEU A 122 -6.55 0.71 -17.81
CA LEU A 122 -5.44 1.68 -17.80
C LEU A 122 -4.18 1.19 -17.11
N THR A 123 -4.26 0.25 -16.19
CA THR A 123 -3.09 -0.16 -15.38
C THR A 123 -2.47 -1.50 -15.75
N GLY A 124 -3.13 -2.35 -16.52
CA GLY A 124 -2.57 -3.61 -17.04
C GLY A 124 -2.10 -4.62 -15.98
N MET A 125 -2.37 -4.39 -14.69
CA MET A 125 -1.73 -5.10 -13.59
C MET A 125 -2.52 -6.26 -12.98
N ASN A 126 -3.75 -6.52 -13.43
CA ASN A 126 -4.62 -7.49 -12.73
C ASN A 126 -4.98 -8.75 -13.53
N ARG A 127 -4.19 -9.15 -14.51
CA ARG A 127 -4.49 -10.39 -15.29
C ARG A 127 -4.06 -11.71 -14.62
N GLY A 128 -3.68 -11.72 -13.34
CA GLY A 128 -3.09 -12.90 -12.70
C GLY A 128 -3.87 -13.58 -11.58
N PHE A 129 -4.87 -12.96 -10.97
CA PHE A 129 -5.55 -13.55 -9.80
C PHE A 129 -7.07 -13.29 -9.77
N VAL A 130 -7.77 -13.77 -10.79
CA VAL A 130 -9.23 -13.95 -10.71
C VAL A 130 -9.48 -15.41 -10.35
N SER A 131 -9.32 -15.76 -9.10
CA SER A 131 -9.81 -17.03 -8.56
C SER A 131 -9.86 -17.02 -7.03
N GLU A 132 -10.57 -16.09 -6.44
CA GLU A 132 -11.13 -16.30 -5.10
C GLU A 132 -12.25 -15.29 -4.90
N ARG A 133 -13.34 -15.71 -4.25
CA ARG A 133 -14.56 -14.98 -3.96
C ARG A 133 -14.36 -13.46 -3.95
N VAL A 134 -15.07 -12.77 -4.84
CA VAL A 134 -15.25 -11.32 -4.73
C VAL A 134 -15.70 -11.04 -3.29
N PRO A 135 -15.02 -10.16 -2.56
CA PRO A 135 -15.44 -9.82 -1.21
C PRO A 135 -16.92 -9.43 -1.26
N GLU A 136 -17.69 -9.95 -0.36
CA GLU A 136 -19.08 -9.57 -0.24
C GLU A 136 -19.11 -8.05 -0.01
N ALA A 137 -20.00 -7.36 -0.66
CA ALA A 137 -20.17 -5.91 -0.52
C ALA A 137 -20.31 -5.50 0.95
N ASP A 138 -20.78 -6.42 1.79
CA ASP A 138 -20.96 -6.28 3.23
C ASP A 138 -19.64 -6.01 3.98
N ASP A 139 -18.54 -6.70 3.65
CA ASP A 139 -17.24 -6.47 4.33
C ASP A 139 -16.68 -5.07 4.01
N MET A 140 -16.89 -4.56 2.79
CA MET A 140 -16.49 -3.19 2.45
C MET A 140 -17.37 -2.16 3.12
N GLU A 141 -18.67 -2.41 3.22
CA GLU A 141 -19.62 -1.53 3.90
C GLU A 141 -19.29 -1.42 5.39
N ASP A 142 -18.93 -2.53 6.05
CA ASP A 142 -18.48 -2.53 7.45
C ASP A 142 -17.21 -1.68 7.64
N ILE A 143 -16.25 -1.78 6.75
CA ILE A 143 -15.01 -0.97 6.79
C ILE A 143 -15.34 0.51 6.61
N ILE A 144 -16.21 0.85 5.64
CA ILE A 144 -16.66 2.23 5.41
C ILE A 144 -17.45 2.76 6.61
N LYS A 145 -18.28 1.95 7.24
CA LYS A 145 -19.02 2.33 8.44
C LYS A 145 -18.09 2.68 9.59
N ASP A 146 -17.11 1.85 9.88
CA ASP A 146 -16.09 2.14 10.90
C ASP A 146 -15.34 3.44 10.59
N TYR A 147 -15.02 3.67 9.31
CA TYR A 147 -14.39 4.90 8.86
C TYR A 147 -15.29 6.12 9.07
N ASN A 148 -16.57 6.00 8.75
CA ASN A 148 -17.55 7.06 8.97
C ASN A 148 -17.67 7.41 10.46
N GLU A 149 -17.71 6.42 11.34
CA GLU A 149 -17.73 6.64 12.79
C GLU A 149 -16.45 7.35 13.27
N MET A 150 -15.29 6.97 12.73
CA MET A 150 -14.00 7.56 13.10
C MET A 150 -13.88 9.04 12.70
N TYR A 151 -14.45 9.42 11.56
CA TYR A 151 -14.25 10.73 10.95
C TYR A 151 -15.49 11.61 10.86
N GLY A 152 -16.67 11.11 11.29
CA GLY A 152 -17.93 11.85 11.20
C GLY A 152 -18.37 12.06 9.74
N THR A 153 -18.14 11.08 8.88
CA THR A 153 -18.49 11.11 7.45
C THR A 153 -19.70 10.21 7.16
N ALA A 154 -20.20 10.22 5.93
CA ALA A 154 -21.35 9.44 5.50
C ALA A 154 -21.09 8.79 4.12
N PHE A 155 -19.98 8.09 3.98
CA PHE A 155 -19.67 7.35 2.77
C PHE A 155 -20.39 6.00 2.75
N SER A 156 -20.54 5.45 1.54
CA SER A 156 -21.09 4.11 1.28
C SER A 156 -20.36 3.49 0.08
N THR A 157 -20.63 2.23 -0.18
CA THR A 157 -20.13 1.55 -1.38
C THR A 157 -20.62 2.21 -2.67
N GLU A 158 -21.77 2.85 -2.68
CA GLU A 158 -22.31 3.57 -3.84
C GLU A 158 -21.51 4.83 -4.17
N ASN A 159 -20.93 5.51 -3.17
CA ASN A 159 -20.10 6.68 -3.36
C ASN A 159 -18.62 6.42 -3.06
N PHE A 160 -18.13 5.23 -3.37
CA PHE A 160 -16.77 4.76 -3.12
C PHE A 160 -15.68 5.75 -3.58
N ARG A 161 -15.91 6.48 -4.68
CA ARG A 161 -14.97 7.49 -5.15
C ARG A 161 -14.74 8.59 -4.12
N ALA A 162 -15.78 9.06 -3.47
CA ALA A 162 -15.66 10.08 -2.42
C ALA A 162 -14.91 9.56 -1.19
N TYR A 163 -15.15 8.30 -0.80
CA TYR A 163 -14.37 7.59 0.23
C TYR A 163 -12.89 7.50 -0.13
N TYR A 164 -12.57 7.08 -1.35
CA TYR A 164 -11.19 7.01 -1.87
C TYR A 164 -10.50 8.37 -1.79
N ASP A 165 -11.17 9.43 -2.26
CA ASP A 165 -10.61 10.78 -2.29
C ASP A 165 -10.40 11.34 -0.87
N ASP A 166 -11.25 10.98 0.10
CA ASP A 166 -11.09 11.37 1.50
C ASP A 166 -9.92 10.65 2.17
N ILE A 167 -9.77 9.32 1.98
CA ILE A 167 -8.59 8.57 2.44
C ILE A 167 -7.30 9.20 1.87
N ASN A 168 -7.27 9.44 0.55
CA ASN A 168 -6.13 10.06 -0.13
C ASN A 168 -5.76 11.42 0.49
N ARG A 169 -6.74 12.24 0.82
CA ARG A 169 -6.55 13.55 1.44
C ARG A 169 -6.00 13.44 2.86
N ARG A 170 -6.56 12.54 3.70
CA ARG A 170 -6.12 12.31 5.08
C ARG A 170 -4.72 11.74 5.17
N MET A 171 -4.35 10.84 4.27
CA MET A 171 -2.99 10.30 4.19
C MET A 171 -1.95 11.31 3.70
N LYS A 172 -2.35 12.34 2.98
CA LYS A 172 -1.41 13.40 2.56
C LYS A 172 -1.06 14.37 3.68
N LYS A 173 -1.81 14.37 4.79
CA LYS A 173 -1.58 15.19 5.99
C LYS A 173 -1.26 16.66 5.67
N LYS A 174 -1.97 17.22 4.70
CA LYS A 174 -1.74 18.62 4.26
C LYS A 174 -2.52 19.64 5.08
N ASP A 175 -3.68 19.27 5.59
CA ASP A 175 -4.57 20.13 6.34
C ASP A 175 -4.54 19.76 7.82
N PRO A 176 -3.93 20.59 8.68
CA PRO A 176 -3.84 20.31 10.11
C PRO A 176 -5.18 20.28 10.85
N SER A 177 -6.24 20.84 10.26
CA SER A 177 -7.59 20.83 10.84
C SER A 177 -8.28 19.46 10.71
N MET A 178 -7.78 18.61 9.82
CA MET A 178 -8.33 17.27 9.59
C MET A 178 -7.69 16.24 10.52
N LYS A 179 -8.52 15.33 11.05
CA LYS A 179 -8.01 14.11 11.69
C LYS A 179 -7.38 13.22 10.61
N PHE A 180 -6.12 12.88 10.77
CA PHE A 180 -5.34 12.13 9.77
C PHE A 180 -5.61 10.62 9.83
N LEU A 181 -5.30 9.92 8.74
CA LEU A 181 -5.20 8.48 8.69
C LEU A 181 -3.73 8.10 8.85
N ASP A 182 -3.43 7.17 9.75
CA ASP A 182 -2.07 6.81 10.11
C ASP A 182 -1.58 5.58 9.36
N LEU A 183 -2.42 4.54 9.26
CA LEU A 183 -2.14 3.29 8.55
C LEU A 183 -3.28 2.98 7.58
N CYS A 184 -2.95 2.71 6.32
CA CYS A 184 -3.93 2.25 5.34
C CYS A 184 -3.56 0.84 4.84
N LEU A 185 -4.49 -0.12 5.01
CA LEU A 185 -4.39 -1.46 4.45
C LEU A 185 -4.79 -1.42 2.97
N VAL A 186 -4.00 -2.03 2.10
CA VAL A 186 -4.21 -1.95 0.65
C VAL A 186 -3.97 -3.28 -0.06
N VAL A 187 -4.77 -3.51 -1.11
CA VAL A 187 -4.52 -4.59 -2.09
C VAL A 187 -4.38 -3.94 -3.46
N GLY A 188 -3.15 -3.73 -3.92
CA GLY A 188 -2.88 -3.09 -5.22
C GLY A 188 -3.06 -1.57 -5.23
N MET A 189 -4.19 -1.05 -4.79
CA MET A 189 -4.46 0.40 -4.73
C MET A 189 -3.39 1.13 -3.89
N PHE A 190 -3.08 2.37 -4.25
CA PHE A 190 -2.02 3.19 -3.66
C PHE A 190 -0.58 2.68 -3.85
N LEU A 191 -0.36 1.43 -4.22
CA LEU A 191 0.97 0.95 -4.60
C LEU A 191 1.42 1.53 -5.94
N THR A 192 0.45 1.90 -6.78
CA THR A 192 0.66 2.67 -8.01
C THR A 192 -0.15 3.96 -7.97
N GLY A 193 0.37 5.04 -8.54
CA GLY A 193 -0.35 6.32 -8.66
C GLY A 193 -0.49 7.17 -7.38
N PHE A 194 -0.33 6.63 -6.19
CA PHE A 194 -0.38 7.41 -4.95
C PHE A 194 0.89 8.23 -4.75
N ASP A 195 0.74 9.53 -4.51
CA ASP A 195 1.84 10.44 -4.25
C ASP A 195 1.61 11.23 -2.97
N SER A 196 2.37 10.87 -1.93
CA SER A 196 2.40 11.57 -0.65
C SER A 196 3.83 11.68 -0.14
N LYS A 197 4.26 12.90 0.17
CA LYS A 197 5.54 13.13 0.84
C LYS A 197 5.53 12.63 2.29
N LYS A 198 4.35 12.54 2.90
CA LYS A 198 4.16 12.05 4.28
C LYS A 198 4.23 10.53 4.40
N LEU A 199 4.03 9.80 3.30
CA LEU A 199 4.20 8.34 3.33
C LEU A 199 5.67 7.99 3.47
N ASN A 200 6.04 7.40 4.62
CA ASN A 200 7.41 7.00 4.95
C ASN A 200 7.58 5.48 5.01
N THR A 201 6.59 4.76 5.48
CA THR A 201 6.71 3.33 5.79
C THR A 201 5.76 2.50 4.93
N LEU A 202 6.29 1.42 4.36
CA LEU A 202 5.52 0.39 3.69
C LEU A 202 5.76 -0.95 4.38
N TYR A 203 4.72 -1.49 4.99
CA TYR A 203 4.65 -2.86 5.47
C TYR A 203 4.18 -3.76 4.33
N VAL A 204 4.81 -4.93 4.17
CA VAL A 204 4.57 -5.82 3.03
C VAL A 204 4.36 -7.24 3.51
N ASP A 205 3.14 -7.75 3.37
CA ASP A 205 2.79 -9.17 3.49
C ASP A 205 2.18 -9.64 2.15
N LYS A 206 2.99 -9.48 1.12
CA LYS A 206 2.62 -9.76 -0.27
C LYS A 206 3.86 -10.14 -1.07
N ASN A 207 3.71 -11.13 -1.94
CA ASN A 207 4.73 -11.41 -2.95
C ASN A 207 4.67 -10.31 -4.02
N MET A 208 5.77 -9.60 -4.17
CA MET A 208 5.94 -8.56 -5.20
C MET A 208 7.21 -8.82 -5.98
N GLU A 209 7.12 -8.68 -7.30
CA GLU A 209 8.23 -8.94 -8.21
C GLU A 209 8.46 -7.74 -9.14
N TYR A 210 9.70 -7.60 -9.59
CA TYR A 210 10.13 -6.65 -10.64
C TYR A 210 9.56 -5.23 -10.47
N HIS A 211 8.74 -4.82 -11.43
CA HIS A 211 8.21 -3.45 -11.51
C HIS A 211 7.24 -3.12 -10.37
N GLY A 212 6.40 -4.07 -9.97
CA GLY A 212 5.45 -3.88 -8.88
C GLY A 212 6.16 -3.58 -7.56
N LEU A 213 7.26 -4.31 -7.28
CA LEU A 213 8.12 -4.10 -6.12
C LEU A 213 8.69 -2.67 -6.12
N LEU A 214 9.34 -2.28 -7.21
CA LEU A 214 9.99 -0.97 -7.31
C LEU A 214 8.99 0.18 -7.24
N GLN A 215 7.83 0.02 -7.88
CA GLN A 215 6.77 1.02 -7.84
C GLN A 215 6.20 1.20 -6.44
N ALA A 216 5.95 0.11 -5.72
CA ALA A 216 5.45 0.15 -4.34
C ALA A 216 6.49 0.80 -3.40
N PHE A 217 7.75 0.42 -3.49
CA PHE A 217 8.83 1.01 -2.69
C PHE A 217 8.96 2.51 -2.94
N SER A 218 8.89 2.92 -4.21
CA SER A 218 9.01 4.32 -4.63
C SER A 218 7.87 5.22 -4.15
N ARG A 219 6.83 4.67 -3.47
CA ARG A 219 5.84 5.49 -2.77
C ARG A 219 6.41 6.12 -1.50
N THR A 220 7.38 5.48 -0.86
CA THR A 220 7.93 5.91 0.43
C THR A 220 9.11 6.87 0.33
N ASN A 221 9.76 6.98 -0.81
CA ASN A 221 11.07 7.65 -0.96
C ASN A 221 11.00 9.12 -1.41
N ARG A 222 9.86 9.78 -1.27
CA ARG A 222 9.72 11.21 -1.59
C ARG A 222 10.46 12.07 -0.56
N VAL A 223 11.27 13.01 -1.03
CA VAL A 223 11.97 13.98 -0.19
C VAL A 223 10.96 14.92 0.46
N LEU A 224 11.09 15.16 1.76
CA LEU A 224 10.24 16.08 2.52
C LEU A 224 11.04 17.00 3.45
N ASN A 225 11.75 16.43 4.41
CA ASN A 225 12.54 17.15 5.42
C ASN A 225 13.69 16.27 5.92
N GLU A 226 14.55 16.81 6.76
CA GLU A 226 15.74 16.12 7.31
C GLU A 226 15.41 14.89 8.17
N LYS A 227 14.21 14.82 8.76
CA LYS A 227 13.77 13.67 9.55
C LYS A 227 13.52 12.46 8.67
N LYS A 228 13.02 12.66 7.45
CA LYS A 228 12.76 11.60 6.47
C LYS A 228 14.02 11.32 5.65
N ARG A 229 14.88 10.46 6.16
CA ARG A 229 16.17 10.13 5.52
C ARG A 229 16.10 9.05 4.45
N PHE A 230 15.09 8.17 4.51
CA PHE A 230 14.87 7.05 3.58
C PHE A 230 13.41 6.63 3.58
N GLY A 231 13.00 5.92 2.53
CA GLY A 231 11.76 5.17 2.53
C GLY A 231 11.95 3.86 3.29
N LYS A 232 11.15 3.60 4.31
CA LYS A 232 11.23 2.40 5.14
C LYS A 232 10.32 1.30 4.60
N ILE A 233 10.89 0.12 4.36
CA ILE A 233 10.16 -1.05 3.87
C ILE A 233 10.35 -2.18 4.88
N ILE A 234 9.26 -2.78 5.34
CA ILE A 234 9.29 -3.91 6.27
C ILE A 234 8.54 -5.07 5.63
N CYS A 235 9.27 -6.13 5.29
CA CYS A 235 8.74 -7.32 4.65
C CYS A 235 8.52 -8.43 5.68
N PHE A 236 7.34 -9.04 5.68
CA PHE A 236 7.00 -10.19 6.50
C PHE A 236 7.18 -11.48 5.70
N ARG A 237 7.99 -12.42 6.24
CA ARG A 237 8.31 -13.71 5.61
C ARG A 237 8.26 -14.85 6.60
#